data_d1bd26c82e885fa68152763fedeb5c47
#
_entry.id   d1bd26c82e885fa68152763fedeb5c47
#
_cell.length_a   1.000
_cell.length_b   1.000
_cell.length_c   1.000
_cell.angle_alpha   90.00
_cell.angle_beta   90.00
_cell.angle_gamma   90.00
#
_symmetry.space_group_name_H-M   'P 1'
#
loop_
_entity.id
_entity.type
_entity.pdbx_description
1 polymer ?
#
loop_
_entity_poly.entity_id
_entity_poly.type
_entity_poly.pdbx_seq_one_letter_code
_entity_poly.pdbx_strand_id
1 'polypeptide(L)'
;MSYTAKSNIELCYNNDKAFIYRLIRIEEKVTDWHAIDVEIDNIHLNDDTKYIGLTSNPIKRAQAHRTKKGKDLVMQIFKIANTPAMAKYLEAKAIYEFEEAFGQVPEYNIGADRFDGA
;
A
#
# COMPACT_ATOMS: atom_id res chain seq x y z
N MET A 1 8.18 10.80 -19.13
CA MET A 1 8.46 9.37 -18.97
C MET A 1 7.34 8.71 -18.20
N SER A 2 7.19 7.42 -18.40
CA SER A 2 6.18 6.65 -17.72
C SER A 2 6.80 5.86 -16.57
N TYR A 3 6.08 5.77 -15.47
CA TYR A 3 6.50 4.95 -14.34
C TYR A 3 6.37 3.48 -14.68
N THR A 4 7.39 2.69 -14.32
CA THR A 4 7.34 1.24 -14.38
C THR A 4 7.68 0.70 -13.00
N ALA A 5 6.82 -0.17 -12.47
CA ALA A 5 7.03 -0.75 -11.15
C ALA A 5 8.31 -1.57 -11.11
N LYS A 6 9.03 -1.50 -9.98
CA LYS A 6 10.33 -2.16 -9.80
C LYS A 6 10.22 -3.52 -9.13
N SER A 7 9.02 -3.98 -8.90
CA SER A 7 8.76 -5.06 -7.97
C SER A 7 9.11 -6.44 -8.47
N ASN A 8 9.35 -7.32 -7.51
CA ASN A 8 9.25 -8.75 -7.70
C ASN A 8 7.78 -9.13 -7.54
N ILE A 9 7.02 -8.97 -8.60
CA ILE A 9 5.56 -9.14 -8.54
C ILE A 9 5.13 -10.58 -8.26
N GLU A 10 6.01 -11.54 -8.43
CA GLU A 10 5.71 -12.95 -8.15
C GLU A 10 5.27 -13.16 -6.71
N LEU A 11 5.79 -12.36 -5.78
CA LEU A 11 5.38 -12.43 -4.38
C LEU A 11 3.90 -12.11 -4.20
N CYS A 12 3.34 -11.31 -5.11
CA CYS A 12 1.95 -10.88 -5.02
C CYS A 12 0.95 -11.98 -5.37
N TYR A 13 1.40 -13.10 -5.90
CA TYR A 13 0.54 -14.23 -6.21
C TYR A 13 0.44 -15.24 -5.08
N ASN A 14 1.11 -14.99 -3.97
CA ASN A 14 1.07 -15.89 -2.82
C ASN A 14 -0.14 -15.59 -1.94
N ASN A 15 -1.20 -16.38 -2.11
CA ASN A 15 -2.47 -16.17 -1.40
C ASN A 15 -2.41 -16.51 0.10
N ASP A 16 -1.33 -17.14 0.56
CA ASP A 16 -1.18 -17.50 1.96
C ASP A 16 -0.66 -16.35 2.81
N LYS A 17 -0.32 -15.23 2.16
CA LYS A 17 0.27 -14.07 2.82
C LYS A 17 -0.70 -12.91 2.83
N ALA A 18 -0.47 -12.00 3.77
CA ALA A 18 -1.09 -10.69 3.76
C ALA A 18 0.01 -9.64 3.56
N PHE A 19 -0.33 -8.56 2.90
CA PHE A 19 0.63 -7.55 2.48
C PHE A 19 0.22 -6.20 3.03
N ILE A 20 1.16 -5.50 3.66
CA ILE A 20 0.95 -4.14 4.16
C ILE A 20 1.63 -3.21 3.17
N TYR A 21 0.88 -2.22 2.71
CA TYR A 21 1.32 -1.34 1.64
C TYR A 21 0.98 0.11 1.93
N ARG A 22 1.64 1.00 1.21
CA ARG A 22 1.23 2.39 1.12
C ARG A 22 0.89 2.72 -0.33
N LEU A 23 0.06 3.72 -0.52
CA LEU A 23 -0.20 4.31 -1.83
C LEU A 23 0.52 5.65 -1.90
N ILE A 24 1.13 5.91 -3.03
CA ILE A 24 1.72 7.22 -3.34
C ILE A 24 1.17 7.68 -4.69
N ARG A 25 1.15 9.00 -4.90
CA ARG A 25 0.87 9.55 -6.23
C ARG A 25 2.18 9.91 -6.90
N ILE A 26 2.23 9.68 -8.20
CA ILE A 26 3.35 10.07 -9.02
C ILE A 26 2.85 11.02 -10.11
N GLU A 27 3.74 11.86 -10.65
CA GLU A 27 3.36 12.79 -11.71
C GLU A 27 3.38 12.12 -13.08
N GLU A 28 4.06 10.99 -13.19
CA GLU A 28 4.20 10.26 -14.42
C GLU A 28 3.02 9.32 -14.66
N LYS A 29 2.73 9.06 -15.92
CA LYS A 29 1.73 8.08 -16.28
C LYS A 29 2.25 6.67 -15.95
N VAL A 30 1.45 5.88 -15.24
CA VAL A 30 1.80 4.49 -14.92
C VAL A 30 1.62 3.63 -16.15
N THR A 31 2.69 2.94 -16.56
CA THR A 31 2.66 2.02 -17.69
C THR A 31 2.45 0.57 -17.27
N ASP A 32 2.91 0.21 -16.07
CA ASP A 32 2.68 -1.13 -15.54
C ASP A 32 1.26 -1.18 -14.98
N TRP A 33 0.43 -2.04 -15.55
CA TRP A 33 -0.97 -2.11 -15.16
C TRP A 33 -1.16 -2.53 -13.69
N HIS A 34 -0.18 -3.18 -13.09
CA HIS A 34 -0.22 -3.52 -11.68
C HIS A 34 0.10 -2.32 -10.79
N ALA A 35 1.08 -1.52 -11.21
CA ALA A 35 1.58 -0.37 -10.47
C ALA A 35 1.94 -0.73 -9.01
N ILE A 36 2.72 -1.79 -8.84
CA ILE A 36 3.10 -2.32 -7.54
C ILE A 36 4.62 -2.42 -7.44
N ASP A 37 5.19 -1.84 -6.37
CA ASP A 37 6.58 -2.05 -5.96
C ASP A 37 6.59 -2.93 -4.71
N VAL A 38 7.49 -3.89 -4.64
CA VAL A 38 7.69 -4.69 -3.43
C VAL A 38 9.09 -4.42 -2.89
N GLU A 39 9.16 -3.67 -1.80
CA GLU A 39 10.42 -3.27 -1.20
C GLU A 39 10.35 -3.48 0.31
N ILE A 40 10.46 -4.74 0.73
CA ILE A 40 10.27 -5.13 2.13
C ILE A 40 11.36 -4.49 2.98
N ASP A 41 10.92 -3.79 4.03
CA ASP A 41 11.77 -3.09 5.01
C ASP A 41 12.62 -1.94 4.44
N ASN A 42 12.44 -1.61 3.16
CA ASN A 42 13.19 -0.54 2.51
C ASN A 42 12.37 0.73 2.26
N ILE A 43 11.08 0.70 2.56
CA ILE A 43 10.22 1.87 2.38
C ILE A 43 10.05 2.56 3.71
N HIS A 44 10.46 3.83 3.76
CA HIS A 44 10.22 4.69 4.90
C HIS A 44 8.97 5.52 4.66
N LEU A 45 8.01 5.42 5.56
CA LEU A 45 6.78 6.19 5.43
C LEU A 45 7.09 7.67 5.61
N ASN A 46 6.65 8.47 4.66
CA ASN A 46 6.87 9.92 4.65
C ASN A 46 5.57 10.61 4.21
N ASP A 47 5.63 11.93 4.05
CA ASP A 47 4.46 12.73 3.70
C ASP A 47 3.93 12.47 2.28
N ASP A 48 4.66 11.74 1.45
CA ASP A 48 4.14 11.26 0.16
C ASP A 48 3.14 10.12 0.32
N THR A 49 3.08 9.51 1.50
CA THR A 49 2.16 8.41 1.78
C THR A 49 0.72 8.93 1.81
N LYS A 50 -0.10 8.43 0.90
CA LYS A 50 -1.51 8.83 0.81
C LYS A 50 -2.45 7.88 1.52
N TYR A 51 -2.04 6.63 1.69
CA TYR A 51 -2.86 5.60 2.30
C TYR A 51 -1.97 4.46 2.81
N ILE A 52 -2.35 3.87 3.92
CA ILE A 52 -1.73 2.64 4.44
C ILE A 52 -2.85 1.61 4.55
N GLY A 53 -2.63 0.43 3.98
CA GLY A 53 -3.62 -0.63 4.00
C GLY A 53 -3.01 -2.01 4.04
N LEU A 54 -3.88 -3.01 4.12
CA LEU A 54 -3.47 -4.40 4.00
C LEU A 54 -4.36 -5.14 3.01
N THR A 55 -3.83 -6.16 2.39
CA THR A 55 -4.58 -6.97 1.45
C THR A 55 -3.93 -8.35 1.31
N SER A 56 -4.75 -9.35 1.01
CA SER A 56 -4.26 -10.67 0.63
C SER A 56 -4.14 -10.81 -0.89
N ASN A 57 -4.61 -9.81 -1.64
CA ASN A 57 -4.55 -9.81 -3.11
C ASN A 57 -4.10 -8.44 -3.61
N PRO A 58 -2.79 -8.18 -3.61
CA PRO A 58 -2.26 -6.85 -3.97
C PRO A 58 -2.64 -6.41 -5.38
N ILE A 59 -2.61 -7.31 -6.34
CA ILE A 59 -2.90 -6.96 -7.73
C ILE A 59 -4.32 -6.44 -7.87
N LYS A 60 -5.29 -7.17 -7.35
CA LYS A 60 -6.69 -6.78 -7.39
C LYS A 60 -6.92 -5.47 -6.62
N ARG A 61 -6.28 -5.33 -5.46
CA ARG A 61 -6.45 -4.14 -4.63
C ARG A 61 -5.83 -2.91 -5.30
N ALA A 62 -4.66 -3.05 -5.91
CA ALA A 62 -4.03 -1.94 -6.64
C ALA A 62 -4.92 -1.46 -7.78
N GLN A 63 -5.51 -2.39 -8.54
CA GLN A 63 -6.43 -2.03 -9.61
C GLN A 63 -7.67 -1.30 -9.07
N ALA A 64 -8.22 -1.78 -7.95
CA ALA A 64 -9.38 -1.15 -7.33
C ALA A 64 -9.08 0.29 -6.89
N HIS A 65 -7.93 0.51 -6.27
CA HIS A 65 -7.52 1.87 -5.87
C HIS A 65 -7.37 2.78 -7.07
N ARG A 66 -6.71 2.30 -8.13
CA ARG A 66 -6.49 3.11 -9.33
C ARG A 66 -7.80 3.44 -10.04
N THR A 67 -8.73 2.50 -10.06
CA THR A 67 -10.04 2.72 -10.65
C THR A 67 -10.81 3.80 -9.89
N LYS A 68 -10.74 3.80 -8.57
CA LYS A 68 -11.47 4.75 -7.74
C LYS A 68 -10.79 6.09 -7.56
N LYS A 69 -9.46 6.11 -7.49
CA LYS A 69 -8.72 7.29 -7.04
C LYS A 69 -7.78 7.88 -8.08
N GLY A 70 -7.51 7.16 -9.16
CA GLY A 70 -6.68 7.69 -10.23
C GLY A 70 -5.56 6.76 -10.67
N LYS A 71 -5.18 6.88 -11.94
CA LYS A 71 -4.19 6.02 -12.58
C LYS A 71 -2.75 6.39 -12.24
N ASP A 72 -2.57 7.47 -11.49
CA ASP A 72 -1.26 7.93 -11.01
C ASP A 72 -0.89 7.35 -9.66
N LEU A 73 -1.70 6.45 -9.10
CA LEU A 73 -1.40 5.79 -7.83
C LEU A 73 -0.51 4.58 -8.03
N VAL A 74 0.47 4.44 -7.16
CA VAL A 74 1.37 3.29 -7.11
C VAL A 74 1.25 2.67 -5.72
N MET A 75 1.13 1.34 -5.69
CA MET A 75 1.15 0.59 -4.44
C MET A 75 2.58 0.17 -4.13
N GLN A 76 3.04 0.46 -2.92
CA GLN A 76 4.35 0.04 -2.46
C GLN A 76 4.18 -0.86 -1.24
N ILE A 77 4.48 -2.13 -1.41
CA ILE A 77 4.38 -3.13 -0.34
C ILE A 77 5.66 -3.07 0.48
N PHE A 78 5.53 -2.84 1.79
CA PHE A 78 6.69 -2.71 2.66
C PHE A 78 6.75 -3.76 3.78
N LYS A 79 5.68 -4.53 3.99
CA LYS A 79 5.67 -5.64 4.95
C LYS A 79 4.85 -6.79 4.40
N ILE A 80 5.25 -8.01 4.77
CA ILE A 80 4.51 -9.22 4.45
C ILE A 80 4.25 -9.95 5.76
N ALA A 81 3.02 -10.38 5.98
CA ALA A 81 2.63 -11.09 7.19
C ALA A 81 2.13 -12.49 6.86
N ASN A 82 2.44 -13.45 7.72
CA ASN A 82 2.04 -14.84 7.55
C ASN A 82 0.66 -15.15 8.10
N THR A 83 0.12 -14.27 8.95
CA THR A 83 -1.18 -14.47 9.58
C THR A 83 -2.00 -13.20 9.52
N PRO A 84 -3.35 -13.31 9.53
CA PRO A 84 -4.21 -12.13 9.58
C PRO A 84 -3.98 -11.27 10.82
N ALA A 85 -3.71 -11.88 11.97
CA ALA A 85 -3.46 -11.15 13.20
C ALA A 85 -2.19 -10.30 13.09
N MET A 86 -1.12 -10.88 12.55
CA MET A 86 0.12 -10.14 12.33
C MET A 86 -0.09 -9.01 11.33
N ALA A 87 -0.84 -9.27 10.28
CA ALA A 87 -1.13 -8.25 9.26
C ALA A 87 -1.84 -7.05 9.87
N LYS A 88 -2.86 -7.27 10.68
CA LYS A 88 -3.60 -6.20 11.35
C LYS A 88 -2.71 -5.42 12.31
N TYR A 89 -1.85 -6.13 13.03
CA TYR A 89 -0.90 -5.48 13.93
C TYR A 89 0.06 -4.58 13.17
N LEU A 90 0.64 -5.07 12.08
CA LEU A 90 1.60 -4.31 11.28
C LEU A 90 0.96 -3.10 10.62
N GLU A 91 -0.27 -3.24 10.12
CA GLU A 91 -1.01 -2.12 9.55
C GLU A 91 -1.28 -1.05 10.61
N ALA A 92 -1.84 -1.46 11.75
CA ALA A 92 -2.16 -0.54 12.82
C ALA A 92 -0.92 0.19 13.33
N LYS A 93 0.19 -0.54 13.46
CA LYS A 93 1.46 0.03 13.89
C LYS A 93 1.97 1.07 12.89
N ALA A 94 1.90 0.77 11.61
CA ALA A 94 2.34 1.70 10.57
C ALA A 94 1.51 2.98 10.56
N ILE A 95 0.19 2.86 10.69
CA ILE A 95 -0.70 4.02 10.77
C ILE A 95 -0.41 4.85 12.03
N TYR A 96 -0.21 4.19 13.16
CA TYR A 96 0.11 4.85 14.42
C TYR A 96 1.44 5.63 14.32
N GLU A 97 2.47 4.99 13.79
CA GLU A 97 3.77 5.63 13.65
C GLU A 97 3.71 6.81 12.68
N PHE A 98 2.93 6.69 11.62
CA PHE A 98 2.72 7.80 10.69
C PHE A 98 2.02 8.96 11.40
N GLU A 99 0.98 8.68 12.17
CA GLU A 99 0.24 9.71 12.90
C GLU A 99 1.14 10.41 13.93
N GLU A 100 2.00 9.65 14.62
CA GLU A 100 2.96 10.22 15.58
C GLU A 100 3.96 11.12 14.88
N ALA A 101 4.41 10.76 13.69
CA ALA A 101 5.43 11.51 12.95
C ALA A 101 4.86 12.77 12.29
N PHE A 102 3.63 12.72 11.81
CA PHE A 102 3.07 13.79 10.96
C PHE A 102 1.83 14.47 11.55
N GLY A 103 1.37 14.04 12.72
CA GLY A 103 0.25 14.68 13.41
C GLY A 103 -1.13 14.25 12.94
N GLN A 104 -1.21 13.43 11.90
CA GLN A 104 -2.47 12.89 11.39
C GLN A 104 -2.21 11.61 10.59
N VAL A 105 -3.26 10.82 10.37
CA VAL A 105 -3.19 9.63 9.53
C VAL A 105 -3.04 10.05 8.06
N PRO A 106 -2.61 9.14 7.16
CA PRO A 106 -2.51 9.47 5.74
C PRO A 106 -3.83 9.99 5.19
N GLU A 107 -3.75 10.84 4.15
CA GLU A 107 -4.91 11.57 3.61
C GLU A 107 -6.10 10.67 3.31
N TYR A 108 -5.88 9.51 2.68
CA TYR A 108 -6.96 8.63 2.29
C TYR A 108 -7.42 7.68 3.39
N ASN A 109 -6.74 7.68 4.54
CA ASN A 109 -7.18 6.98 5.73
C ASN A 109 -8.15 7.83 6.56
N ILE A 110 -8.20 9.13 6.32
CA ILE A 110 -9.11 10.02 7.03
C ILE A 110 -10.54 9.68 6.61
N GLY A 111 -11.40 9.42 7.60
CA GLY A 111 -12.78 9.05 7.34
C GLY A 111 -12.99 7.62 6.86
N ALA A 112 -11.91 6.87 6.63
CA ALA A 112 -12.04 5.47 6.30
C ALA A 112 -12.42 4.68 7.54
N ASP A 113 -13.22 3.63 7.36
CA ASP A 113 -13.50 2.70 8.42
C ASP A 113 -12.25 1.83 8.63
N ARG A 114 -11.58 2.04 9.75
CA ARG A 114 -10.33 1.31 10.05
C ARG A 114 -10.54 -0.18 10.27
N PHE A 115 -11.78 -0.58 10.48
CA PHE A 115 -12.12 -1.99 10.67
C PHE A 115 -12.50 -2.66 9.36
N ASP A 116 -12.68 -1.87 8.34
CA ASP A 116 -12.95 -2.34 7.01
C ASP A 116 -11.63 -2.54 6.29
N GLY A 117 -10.77 -3.36 6.84
CA GLY A 117 -9.45 -3.62 6.32
C GLY A 117 -9.42 -4.20 4.91
N ALA A 118 -10.52 -4.17 4.28
CA ALA A 118 -10.65 -4.67 2.93
C ALA A 118 -10.33 -3.61 1.89
#